data_383c09530d57324f575aaa539eb9e3cd
#
_entry.id   383c09530d57324f575aaa539eb9e3cd
#
_cell.length_a   1.000
_cell.length_b   1.000
_cell.length_c   1.000
_cell.angle_alpha   90.00
_cell.angle_beta   90.00
_cell.angle_gamma   90.00
#
_symmetry.space_group_name_H-M   'P 1'
#
loop_
_entity.id
_entity.type
_entity.pdbx_description
1 polymer ?
#
loop_
_entity_poly.entity_id
_entity_poly.type
_entity_poly.pdbx_seq_one_letter_code
_entity_poly.pdbx_strand_id
1 'polypeptide(L)'
;MQSYKNIHYLCGRLVISIFMKLVFATGNPGKIREAAEILGEGFELVTPASLGIKEDLPETGNTLRANSMQKADYIYKKTGLNCFADDSGLEVDILGGAPGVETARYAGPQRDADANMDKLLEEMARREKEAAMARTNGITTANANRKARFRTSVTLIINGEHHFFDGVMEGHIGLDKKGNGGFGYDPIFIPEGYSQTNAQLGEQVKNTISHRAKALKAMAEYLRK
;
A
#
# COMPACT_ATOMS: atom_id res chain seq x y z
N MET A 1 26.18 -5.88 -5.47
CA MET A 1 25.39 -4.64 -5.30
C MET A 1 25.57 -3.79 -6.56
N GLN A 2 24.54 -3.70 -7.43
CA GLN A 2 24.62 -2.83 -8.61
C GLN A 2 24.31 -1.40 -8.16
N SER A 3 25.35 -0.64 -7.84
CA SER A 3 25.25 0.79 -7.59
C SER A 3 25.77 1.55 -8.81
N TYR A 4 24.98 2.49 -9.31
CA TYR A 4 25.40 3.38 -10.39
C TYR A 4 25.91 4.69 -9.79
N LYS A 5 27.07 5.14 -10.31
CA LYS A 5 27.66 6.43 -9.93
C LYS A 5 27.21 7.48 -10.94
N ASN A 6 26.40 8.43 -10.53
CA ASN A 6 26.19 9.65 -11.31
C ASN A 6 27.18 10.72 -10.85
N ILE A 7 27.94 11.26 -11.80
CA ILE A 7 28.95 12.28 -11.55
C ILE A 7 28.34 13.64 -11.91
N HIS A 8 28.16 14.50 -10.93
CA HIS A 8 27.69 15.86 -11.14
C HIS A 8 28.75 16.87 -10.64
N TYR A 9 28.89 18.00 -11.37
CA TYR A 9 29.68 19.13 -10.91
C TYR A 9 28.76 20.15 -10.27
N LEU A 10 28.87 20.35 -8.95
CA LEU A 10 28.19 21.41 -8.20
C LEU A 10 29.25 22.30 -7.55
N CYS A 11 29.22 23.59 -7.87
CA CYS A 11 30.16 24.62 -7.32
C CYS A 11 31.64 24.21 -7.38
N GLY A 12 32.09 23.60 -8.52
CA GLY A 12 33.50 23.22 -8.71
C GLY A 12 33.97 22.00 -7.92
N ARG A 13 33.05 21.29 -7.24
CA ARG A 13 33.34 20.02 -6.56
C ARG A 13 32.71 18.86 -7.31
N LEU A 14 33.45 17.76 -7.43
CA LEU A 14 32.98 16.49 -7.95
C LEU A 14 32.08 15.84 -6.89
N VAL A 15 30.77 15.77 -7.15
CA VAL A 15 29.82 15.06 -6.30
C VAL A 15 29.49 13.74 -6.97
N ILE A 16 29.86 12.64 -6.34
CA ILE A 16 29.49 11.29 -6.79
C ILE A 16 28.27 10.87 -5.98
N SER A 17 27.09 10.91 -6.60
CA SER A 17 25.89 10.35 -6.01
C SER A 17 25.79 8.86 -6.39
N ILE A 18 25.82 8.00 -5.39
CA ILE A 18 25.62 6.55 -5.58
C ILE A 18 24.12 6.30 -5.38
N PHE A 19 23.44 5.91 -6.46
CA PHE A 19 22.04 5.51 -6.40
C PHE A 19 21.93 3.99 -6.42
N MET A 20 21.13 3.45 -5.51
CA MET A 20 20.71 2.06 -5.59
C MET A 20 19.50 1.97 -6.52
N LYS A 21 19.67 1.27 -7.65
CA LYS A 21 18.59 1.04 -8.60
C LYS A 21 17.74 -0.16 -8.16
N LEU A 22 16.43 0.08 -8.02
CA LEU A 22 15.46 -0.94 -7.61
C LEU A 22 14.29 -0.94 -8.58
N VAL A 23 13.88 -2.11 -9.02
CA VAL A 23 12.63 -2.25 -9.78
C VAL A 23 11.46 -2.31 -8.79
N PHE A 24 10.54 -1.37 -8.85
CA PHE A 24 9.31 -1.46 -8.08
C PHE A 24 8.24 -2.19 -8.91
N ALA A 25 7.94 -3.42 -8.53
CA ALA A 25 7.01 -4.32 -9.22
C ALA A 25 5.56 -3.89 -9.03
N THR A 26 5.19 -2.76 -9.62
CA THR A 26 3.83 -2.20 -9.61
C THR A 26 3.53 -1.42 -10.88
N GLY A 27 2.28 -1.44 -11.31
CA GLY A 27 1.74 -0.56 -12.34
C GLY A 27 0.94 0.62 -11.77
N ASN A 28 0.81 0.73 -10.43
CA ASN A 28 -0.01 1.77 -9.80
C ASN A 28 0.76 3.10 -9.65
N PRO A 29 0.36 4.19 -10.36
CA PRO A 29 1.07 5.46 -10.32
C PRO A 29 1.08 6.10 -8.91
N GLY A 30 0.02 5.90 -8.12
CA GLY A 30 -0.06 6.40 -6.75
C GLY A 30 0.99 5.75 -5.85
N LYS A 31 1.15 4.42 -5.94
CA LYS A 31 2.18 3.69 -5.21
C LYS A 31 3.59 4.14 -5.60
N ILE A 32 3.83 4.38 -6.90
CA ILE A 32 5.13 4.82 -7.39
C ILE A 32 5.49 6.20 -6.82
N ARG A 33 4.56 7.16 -6.83
CA ARG A 33 4.78 8.49 -6.25
C ARG A 33 5.08 8.41 -4.77
N GLU A 34 4.22 7.74 -3.98
CA GLU A 34 4.44 7.55 -2.54
C GLU A 34 5.79 6.89 -2.25
N ALA A 35 6.17 5.84 -2.98
CA ALA A 35 7.44 5.16 -2.76
C ALA A 35 8.64 6.06 -3.07
N ALA A 36 8.58 6.85 -4.15
CA ALA A 36 9.65 7.78 -4.50
C ALA A 36 9.86 8.85 -3.42
N GLU A 37 8.78 9.40 -2.88
CA GLU A 37 8.85 10.40 -1.80
C GLU A 37 9.35 9.80 -0.48
N ILE A 38 8.89 8.59 -0.12
CA ILE A 38 9.26 7.92 1.14
C ILE A 38 10.72 7.47 1.13
N LEU A 39 11.18 6.88 0.03
CA LEU A 39 12.55 6.38 -0.08
C LEU A 39 13.56 7.53 -0.21
N GLY A 40 13.17 8.63 -0.88
CA GLY A 40 13.98 9.84 -1.01
C GLY A 40 15.27 9.63 -1.78
N GLU A 41 16.26 10.45 -1.47
CA GLU A 41 17.58 10.42 -2.11
C GLU A 41 18.32 9.08 -1.87
N GLY A 42 19.12 8.70 -2.85
CA GLY A 42 19.92 7.46 -2.82
C GLY A 42 19.24 6.25 -3.48
N PHE A 43 17.98 6.38 -3.93
CA PHE A 43 17.26 5.33 -4.64
C PHE A 43 16.78 5.81 -6.01
N GLU A 44 17.00 4.98 -7.03
CA GLU A 44 16.42 5.14 -8.36
C GLU A 44 15.36 4.07 -8.57
N LEU A 45 14.10 4.47 -8.61
CA LEU A 45 12.99 3.55 -8.86
C LEU A 45 12.77 3.35 -10.35
N VAL A 46 12.76 2.08 -10.76
CA VAL A 46 12.46 1.64 -12.11
C VAL A 46 11.13 0.92 -12.12
N THR A 47 10.29 1.17 -13.12
CA THR A 47 9.00 0.50 -13.25
C THR A 47 9.08 -0.68 -14.22
N PRO A 48 8.23 -1.72 -14.10
CA PRO A 48 8.13 -2.79 -15.06
C PRO A 48 7.90 -2.27 -16.50
N ALA A 49 7.05 -1.27 -16.66
CA ALA A 49 6.74 -0.66 -17.96
C ALA A 49 7.98 -0.06 -18.64
N SER A 50 8.89 0.58 -17.88
CA SER A 50 10.14 1.12 -18.42
C SER A 50 11.14 0.05 -18.87
N LEU A 51 10.93 -1.20 -18.41
CA LEU A 51 11.69 -2.39 -18.82
C LEU A 51 10.98 -3.20 -19.93
N GLY A 52 9.88 -2.67 -20.48
CA GLY A 52 9.12 -3.34 -21.55
C GLY A 52 8.14 -4.42 -21.04
N ILE A 53 7.98 -4.55 -19.73
CA ILE A 53 7.04 -5.50 -19.10
C ILE A 53 5.70 -4.79 -18.95
N LYS A 54 4.72 -5.16 -19.80
CA LYS A 54 3.41 -4.49 -19.90
C LYS A 54 2.25 -5.33 -19.36
N GLU A 55 2.47 -6.61 -19.17
CA GLU A 55 1.48 -7.54 -18.64
C GLU A 55 1.22 -7.30 -17.15
N ASP A 56 0.02 -7.67 -16.70
CA ASP A 56 -0.34 -7.65 -15.29
C ASP A 56 0.55 -8.60 -14.49
N LEU A 57 1.00 -8.11 -13.34
CA LEU A 57 1.79 -8.92 -12.42
C LEU A 57 0.88 -9.91 -11.67
N PRO A 58 1.34 -11.14 -11.38
CA PRO A 58 0.50 -12.14 -10.72
C PRO A 58 0.15 -11.75 -9.27
N GLU A 59 -1.12 -11.86 -8.93
CA GLU A 59 -1.69 -11.64 -7.60
C GLU A 59 -2.77 -12.71 -7.33
N THR A 60 -2.34 -13.96 -7.21
CA THR A 60 -3.25 -15.12 -7.02
C THR A 60 -3.17 -15.69 -5.60
N GLY A 61 -2.36 -15.09 -4.74
CA GLY A 61 -2.19 -15.49 -3.36
C GLY A 61 -3.36 -15.06 -2.48
N ASN A 62 -3.56 -15.78 -1.39
CA ASN A 62 -4.60 -15.50 -0.40
C ASN A 62 -4.12 -14.60 0.76
N THR A 63 -2.89 -14.08 0.69
CA THR A 63 -2.32 -13.11 1.65
C THR A 63 -1.58 -12.01 0.93
N LEU A 64 -1.48 -10.84 1.56
CA LEU A 64 -0.72 -9.70 1.04
C LEU A 64 0.76 -10.07 0.81
N ARG A 65 1.35 -10.84 1.74
CA ARG A 65 2.73 -11.31 1.60
C ARG A 65 2.90 -12.24 0.39
N ALA A 66 1.97 -13.18 0.18
CA ALA A 66 2.04 -14.06 -0.97
C ALA A 66 1.96 -13.30 -2.29
N ASN A 67 1.08 -12.30 -2.38
CA ASN A 67 0.94 -11.47 -3.57
C ASN A 67 2.18 -10.58 -3.80
N SER A 68 2.71 -9.94 -2.76
CA SER A 68 3.94 -9.14 -2.90
C SER A 68 5.11 -10.01 -3.34
N MET A 69 5.24 -11.22 -2.79
CA MET A 69 6.28 -12.18 -3.17
C MET A 69 6.13 -12.62 -4.63
N GLN A 70 4.92 -12.99 -5.07
CA GLN A 70 4.69 -13.38 -6.47
C GLN A 70 5.10 -12.28 -7.45
N LYS A 71 4.77 -11.04 -7.16
CA LYS A 71 5.15 -9.89 -8.01
C LYS A 71 6.66 -9.67 -8.04
N ALA A 72 7.31 -9.71 -6.88
CA ALA A 72 8.76 -9.55 -6.79
C ALA A 72 9.50 -10.68 -7.52
N ASP A 73 9.10 -11.95 -7.30
CA ASP A 73 9.63 -13.12 -7.98
C ASP A 73 9.47 -13.03 -9.49
N TYR A 74 8.30 -12.59 -9.96
CA TYR A 74 8.03 -12.45 -11.38
C TYR A 74 9.02 -11.47 -12.05
N ILE A 75 9.22 -10.30 -11.43
CA ILE A 75 10.16 -9.30 -11.92
C ILE A 75 11.60 -9.80 -11.83
N TYR A 76 11.99 -10.39 -10.71
CA TYR A 76 13.36 -10.90 -10.54
C TYR A 76 13.68 -11.99 -11.56
N LYS A 77 12.79 -12.95 -11.79
CA LYS A 77 12.96 -14.02 -12.79
C LYS A 77 13.09 -13.48 -14.22
N LYS A 78 12.34 -12.41 -14.55
CA LYS A 78 12.40 -11.80 -15.89
C LYS A 78 13.62 -10.93 -16.12
N THR A 79 14.12 -10.25 -15.11
CA THR A 79 15.10 -9.17 -15.27
C THR A 79 16.46 -9.47 -14.64
N GLY A 80 16.51 -10.34 -13.63
CA GLY A 80 17.69 -10.54 -12.80
C GLY A 80 18.07 -9.33 -11.94
N LEU A 81 17.23 -8.28 -11.92
CA LEU A 81 17.50 -7.03 -11.21
C LEU A 81 16.96 -7.09 -9.78
N ASN A 82 17.66 -6.44 -8.85
CA ASN A 82 17.15 -6.20 -7.51
C ASN A 82 15.81 -5.47 -7.60
N CYS A 83 14.81 -5.96 -6.89
CA CYS A 83 13.46 -5.46 -7.02
C CYS A 83 12.70 -5.57 -5.70
N PHE A 84 11.62 -4.81 -5.60
CA PHE A 84 10.65 -4.99 -4.53
C PHE A 84 9.23 -4.88 -5.08
N ALA A 85 8.30 -5.48 -4.35
CA ALA A 85 6.87 -5.35 -4.58
C ALA A 85 6.16 -5.07 -3.28
N ASP A 86 5.05 -4.35 -3.32
CA ASP A 86 4.12 -4.23 -2.20
C ASP A 86 2.78 -4.85 -2.56
N ASP A 87 2.11 -5.42 -1.58
CA ASP A 87 0.68 -5.63 -1.64
C ASP A 87 0.03 -5.02 -0.40
N SER A 88 -1.14 -4.40 -0.59
CA SER A 88 -1.80 -3.63 0.44
C SER A 88 -3.29 -3.95 0.47
N GLY A 89 -3.83 -4.08 1.67
CA GLY A 89 -5.23 -4.33 1.90
C GLY A 89 -5.81 -3.46 3.00
N LEU A 90 -7.10 -3.16 2.87
CA LEU A 90 -7.94 -2.60 3.90
C LEU A 90 -8.66 -3.75 4.60
N GLU A 91 -8.56 -3.81 5.93
CA GLU A 91 -9.27 -4.76 6.77
C GLU A 91 -10.26 -4.00 7.66
N VAL A 92 -11.54 -4.38 7.63
CA VAL A 92 -12.62 -3.74 8.40
C VAL A 92 -13.22 -4.75 9.37
N ASP A 93 -13.19 -4.44 10.67
CA ASP A 93 -13.55 -5.40 11.72
C ASP A 93 -14.99 -5.92 11.62
N ILE A 94 -15.96 -5.03 11.38
CA ILE A 94 -17.39 -5.40 11.26
C ILE A 94 -17.65 -6.29 10.04
N LEU A 95 -16.74 -6.26 9.05
CA LEU A 95 -16.80 -7.10 7.85
C LEU A 95 -15.92 -8.36 7.96
N GLY A 96 -15.43 -8.69 9.17
CA GLY A 96 -14.58 -9.87 9.40
C GLY A 96 -13.22 -9.80 8.71
N GLY A 97 -12.70 -8.58 8.50
CA GLY A 97 -11.43 -8.33 7.82
C GLY A 97 -11.55 -8.11 6.31
N ALA A 98 -12.76 -8.19 5.74
CA ALA A 98 -12.95 -7.80 4.34
C ALA A 98 -12.72 -6.27 4.18
N PRO A 99 -12.29 -5.83 2.98
CA PRO A 99 -12.01 -6.56 1.75
C PRO A 99 -10.66 -7.32 1.72
N GLY A 100 -9.69 -7.03 2.61
CA GLY A 100 -8.43 -7.76 2.70
C GLY A 100 -7.65 -7.75 1.37
N VAL A 101 -7.27 -8.92 0.86
CA VAL A 101 -6.54 -9.05 -0.42
C VAL A 101 -7.35 -8.60 -1.64
N GLU A 102 -8.68 -8.54 -1.52
CA GLU A 102 -9.58 -8.09 -2.59
C GLU A 102 -9.77 -6.56 -2.62
N THR A 103 -9.03 -5.81 -1.81
CA THR A 103 -9.18 -4.35 -1.64
C THR A 103 -9.28 -3.60 -2.96
N ALA A 104 -8.43 -3.90 -3.92
CA ALA A 104 -8.41 -3.17 -5.20
C ALA A 104 -9.59 -3.52 -6.11
N ARG A 105 -10.23 -4.69 -5.94
CA ARG A 105 -11.30 -5.22 -6.80
C ARG A 105 -12.56 -5.64 -6.02
N TYR A 106 -12.77 -4.99 -4.87
CA TYR A 106 -13.87 -5.33 -3.97
C TYR A 106 -15.25 -5.23 -4.64
N ALA A 107 -15.45 -4.22 -5.50
CA ALA A 107 -16.68 -4.08 -6.30
C ALA A 107 -16.59 -4.75 -7.69
N GLY A 108 -15.42 -5.29 -8.06
CA GLY A 108 -15.27 -5.98 -9.34
C GLY A 108 -13.89 -5.80 -9.99
N PRO A 109 -13.67 -6.47 -11.13
CA PRO A 109 -12.37 -6.51 -11.81
C PRO A 109 -11.94 -5.16 -12.40
N GLN A 110 -12.84 -4.19 -12.54
CA GLN A 110 -12.57 -2.86 -13.08
C GLN A 110 -11.67 -2.01 -12.17
N ARG A 111 -11.51 -2.43 -10.90
CA ARG A 111 -10.71 -1.73 -9.88
C ARG A 111 -11.14 -0.27 -9.68
N ASP A 112 -12.45 0.00 -9.81
CA ASP A 112 -13.03 1.32 -9.60
C ASP A 112 -13.03 1.65 -8.10
N ALA A 113 -12.28 2.67 -7.73
CA ALA A 113 -12.11 3.06 -6.33
C ALA A 113 -13.42 3.60 -5.72
N ASP A 114 -14.21 4.29 -6.51
CA ASP A 114 -15.47 4.88 -6.05
C ASP A 114 -16.52 3.80 -5.79
N ALA A 115 -16.66 2.86 -6.74
CA ALA A 115 -17.52 1.69 -6.58
C ALA A 115 -17.08 0.79 -5.40
N ASN A 116 -15.77 0.64 -5.19
CA ASN A 116 -15.24 -0.11 -4.05
C ASN A 116 -15.61 0.53 -2.71
N MET A 117 -15.53 1.87 -2.60
CA MET A 117 -15.93 2.60 -1.39
C MET A 117 -17.44 2.52 -1.15
N ASP A 118 -18.26 2.69 -2.20
CA ASP A 118 -19.71 2.60 -2.10
C ASP A 118 -20.15 1.22 -1.60
N LYS A 119 -19.61 0.16 -2.21
CA LYS A 119 -19.88 -1.20 -1.75
C LYS A 119 -19.47 -1.41 -0.29
N LEU A 120 -18.30 -0.90 0.12
CA LEU A 120 -17.85 -1.04 1.50
C LEU A 120 -18.82 -0.37 2.47
N LEU A 121 -19.19 0.88 2.21
CA LEU A 121 -20.11 1.65 3.06
C LEU A 121 -21.49 1.00 3.14
N GLU A 122 -22.01 0.49 2.03
CA GLU A 122 -23.28 -0.24 1.97
C GLU A 122 -23.26 -1.52 2.81
N GLU A 123 -22.22 -2.34 2.64
CA GLU A 123 -22.07 -3.57 3.43
C GLU A 123 -21.91 -3.30 4.92
N MET A 124 -21.16 -2.26 5.28
CA MET A 124 -21.02 -1.83 6.67
C MET A 124 -22.37 -1.39 7.27
N ALA A 125 -23.12 -0.54 6.55
CA ALA A 125 -24.44 -0.09 6.99
C ALA A 125 -25.41 -1.27 7.20
N ARG A 126 -25.36 -2.27 6.31
CA ARG A 126 -26.14 -3.50 6.48
C ARG A 126 -25.75 -4.25 7.75
N ARG A 127 -24.45 -4.44 8.00
CA ARG A 127 -23.96 -5.12 9.20
C ARG A 127 -24.26 -4.36 10.49
N GLU A 128 -24.15 -3.02 10.47
CA GLU A 128 -24.51 -2.17 11.61
C GLU A 128 -26.00 -2.32 11.96
N LYS A 129 -26.88 -2.37 10.94
CA LYS A 129 -28.32 -2.59 11.14
C LYS A 129 -28.62 -3.99 11.69
N GLU A 130 -27.99 -5.03 11.16
CA GLU A 130 -28.12 -6.41 11.67
C GLU A 130 -27.69 -6.49 13.14
N ALA A 131 -26.55 -5.88 13.49
CA ALA A 131 -26.05 -5.85 14.86
C ALA A 131 -26.97 -5.07 15.82
N ALA A 132 -27.56 -3.96 15.38
CA ALA A 132 -28.53 -3.20 16.16
C ALA A 132 -29.80 -4.02 16.45
N MET A 133 -30.35 -4.71 15.45
CA MET A 133 -31.51 -5.59 15.61
C MET A 133 -31.23 -6.74 16.57
N ALA A 134 -30.04 -7.37 16.47
CA ALA A 134 -29.65 -8.46 17.35
C ALA A 134 -29.55 -8.00 18.82
N ARG A 135 -29.03 -6.80 19.10
CA ARG A 135 -28.97 -6.23 20.45
C ARG A 135 -30.38 -6.00 21.02
N THR A 136 -31.31 -5.50 20.22
CA THR A 136 -32.72 -5.31 20.63
C THR A 136 -33.39 -6.65 21.04
N ASN A 137 -32.97 -7.75 20.44
CA ASN A 137 -33.45 -9.10 20.73
C ASN A 137 -32.66 -9.81 21.86
N GLY A 138 -31.79 -9.09 22.61
CA GLY A 138 -31.01 -9.63 23.72
C GLY A 138 -29.83 -10.49 23.33
N ILE A 139 -29.49 -10.54 22.06
CA ILE A 139 -28.32 -11.27 21.53
C ILE A 139 -27.12 -10.35 21.63
N THR A 140 -26.14 -10.69 22.47
CA THR A 140 -24.86 -9.98 22.54
C THR A 140 -24.07 -10.34 21.27
N THR A 141 -24.16 -9.49 20.27
CA THR A 141 -23.41 -9.66 19.03
C THR A 141 -22.13 -8.85 19.05
N ALA A 142 -21.18 -9.31 18.22
CA ALA A 142 -19.89 -8.69 18.00
C ALA A 142 -19.99 -7.19 17.73
N ASN A 143 -18.93 -6.49 18.08
CA ASN A 143 -18.75 -5.05 17.97
C ASN A 143 -19.23 -4.48 16.63
N ALA A 144 -20.32 -3.73 16.65
CA ALA A 144 -20.69 -2.81 15.57
C ALA A 144 -19.74 -1.61 15.62
N ASN A 145 -18.44 -1.81 15.43
CA ASN A 145 -17.48 -0.74 15.39
C ASN A 145 -17.00 -0.57 13.94
N ARG A 146 -16.63 0.64 13.61
CA ARG A 146 -16.11 0.99 12.29
C ARG A 146 -14.57 0.88 12.22
N LYS A 147 -13.95 0.16 13.19
CA LYS A 147 -12.52 -0.03 13.23
C LYS A 147 -12.04 -0.71 11.96
N ALA A 148 -10.94 -0.19 11.47
CA ALA A 148 -10.33 -0.67 10.24
C ALA A 148 -8.81 -0.42 10.30
N ARG A 149 -8.08 -1.15 9.49
CA ARG A 149 -6.65 -0.92 9.30
C ARG A 149 -6.25 -1.12 7.86
N PHE A 150 -5.30 -0.33 7.43
CA PHE A 150 -4.53 -0.65 6.25
C PHE A 150 -3.31 -1.48 6.61
N ARG A 151 -3.05 -2.52 5.83
CA ARG A 151 -1.82 -3.30 5.91
C ARG A 151 -1.08 -3.24 4.58
N THR A 152 0.24 -3.27 4.66
CA THR A 152 1.13 -3.48 3.52
C THR A 152 2.13 -4.55 3.87
N SER A 153 2.36 -5.47 2.95
CA SER A 153 3.52 -6.36 2.96
C SER A 153 4.41 -6.03 1.78
N VAL A 154 5.67 -5.74 2.05
CA VAL A 154 6.72 -5.49 1.05
C VAL A 154 7.63 -6.70 0.99
N THR A 155 7.85 -7.23 -0.21
CA THR A 155 8.87 -8.22 -0.50
C THR A 155 9.98 -7.56 -1.30
N LEU A 156 11.19 -7.57 -0.76
CA LEU A 156 12.42 -7.11 -1.41
C LEU A 156 13.25 -8.33 -1.83
N ILE A 157 13.76 -8.33 -3.07
CA ILE A 157 14.73 -9.32 -3.54
C ILE A 157 16.04 -8.58 -3.83
N ILE A 158 17.07 -8.92 -3.06
CA ILE A 158 18.43 -8.42 -3.20
C ILE A 158 19.35 -9.61 -3.42
N ASN A 159 20.08 -9.66 -4.55
CA ASN A 159 21.01 -10.73 -4.91
C ASN A 159 20.38 -12.14 -4.81
N GLY A 160 19.08 -12.24 -5.08
CA GLY A 160 18.32 -13.49 -5.01
C GLY A 160 17.75 -13.84 -3.64
N GLU A 161 18.05 -13.07 -2.60
CA GLU A 161 17.53 -13.29 -1.26
C GLU A 161 16.27 -12.47 -0.99
N HIS A 162 15.28 -13.09 -0.34
CA HIS A 162 14.02 -12.46 0.01
C HIS A 162 14.05 -11.84 1.40
N HIS A 163 13.61 -10.57 1.48
CA HIS A 163 13.42 -9.85 2.73
C HIS A 163 11.99 -9.28 2.78
N PHE A 164 11.37 -9.28 3.97
CA PHE A 164 9.98 -8.90 4.15
C PHE A 164 9.86 -7.75 5.14
N PHE A 165 9.01 -6.77 4.79
CA PHE A 165 8.73 -5.61 5.64
C PHE A 165 7.23 -5.37 5.65
N ASP A 166 6.65 -5.33 6.83
CA ASP A 166 5.22 -5.12 7.00
C ASP A 166 4.96 -3.75 7.65
N GLY A 167 3.85 -3.15 7.31
CA GLY A 167 3.39 -1.93 7.93
C GLY A 167 1.87 -1.92 8.12
N VAL A 168 1.44 -1.30 9.21
CA VAL A 168 0.02 -1.19 9.58
C VAL A 168 -0.30 0.25 9.94
N MET A 169 -1.45 0.73 9.49
CA MET A 169 -2.05 2.00 9.89
C MET A 169 -3.44 1.71 10.43
N GLU A 170 -3.59 1.82 11.75
CA GLU A 170 -4.89 1.68 12.42
C GLU A 170 -5.75 2.92 12.20
N GLY A 171 -7.08 2.74 12.28
CA GLY A 171 -8.04 3.81 12.11
C GLY A 171 -9.48 3.30 12.10
N HIS A 172 -10.34 4.02 11.43
CA HIS A 172 -11.74 3.65 11.26
C HIS A 172 -12.31 4.19 9.95
N ILE A 173 -13.42 3.62 9.50
CA ILE A 173 -14.14 4.08 8.32
C ILE A 173 -15.13 5.18 8.70
N GLY A 174 -15.05 6.33 8.02
CA GLY A 174 -16.03 7.42 8.14
C GLY A 174 -17.40 7.04 7.61
N LEU A 175 -18.39 7.92 7.83
CA LEU A 175 -19.74 7.71 7.32
C LEU A 175 -19.88 8.06 5.83
N ASP A 176 -19.08 9.04 5.39
CA ASP A 176 -19.17 9.64 4.07
C ASP A 176 -17.79 9.79 3.45
N LYS A 177 -17.73 9.91 2.13
CA LYS A 177 -16.52 10.28 1.39
C LYS A 177 -16.18 11.76 1.66
N LYS A 178 -14.94 12.04 2.09
CA LYS A 178 -14.46 13.41 2.37
C LYS A 178 -13.05 13.62 1.82
N GLY A 179 -12.87 14.76 1.14
CA GLY A 179 -11.58 15.10 0.50
C GLY A 179 -11.42 14.44 -0.88
N ASN A 180 -10.49 14.98 -1.67
CA ASN A 180 -10.23 14.56 -3.06
C ASN A 180 -8.78 14.12 -3.27
N GLY A 181 -7.97 14.06 -2.20
CA GLY A 181 -6.58 13.66 -2.28
C GLY A 181 -6.40 12.15 -2.19
N GLY A 182 -5.18 11.69 -2.51
CA GLY A 182 -4.82 10.29 -2.39
C GLY A 182 -5.41 9.37 -3.46
N PHE A 183 -5.68 8.11 -3.10
CA PHE A 183 -6.28 7.10 -3.97
C PHE A 183 -6.96 5.98 -3.14
N GLY A 184 -7.75 5.14 -3.82
CA GLY A 184 -8.43 4.01 -3.20
C GLY A 184 -9.44 4.46 -2.14
N TYR A 185 -9.30 3.99 -0.92
CA TYR A 185 -10.22 4.26 0.20
C TYR A 185 -9.84 5.48 1.04
N ASP A 186 -8.89 6.31 0.60
CA ASP A 186 -8.45 7.51 1.34
C ASP A 186 -9.60 8.47 1.71
N PRO A 187 -10.64 8.67 0.88
CA PRO A 187 -11.77 9.53 1.22
C PRO A 187 -12.65 9.05 2.37
N ILE A 188 -12.58 7.77 2.75
CA ILE A 188 -13.41 7.21 3.82
C ILE A 188 -12.61 6.70 5.02
N PHE A 189 -11.29 6.61 4.93
CA PHE A 189 -10.44 6.12 6.02
C PHE A 189 -9.90 7.27 6.88
N ILE A 190 -10.18 7.23 8.17
CA ILE A 190 -9.72 8.19 9.17
C ILE A 190 -8.66 7.49 10.03
N PRO A 191 -7.38 7.91 9.97
CA PRO A 191 -6.31 7.31 10.77
C PRO A 191 -6.51 7.54 12.26
N GLU A 192 -6.02 6.63 13.09
CA GLU A 192 -6.02 6.79 14.54
C GLU A 192 -5.29 8.07 14.96
N GLY A 193 -5.90 8.82 15.90
CA GLY A 193 -5.39 10.12 16.35
C GLY A 193 -5.79 11.31 15.47
N TYR A 194 -6.53 11.09 14.38
CA TYR A 194 -7.01 12.17 13.50
C TYR A 194 -8.53 12.20 13.44
N SER A 195 -9.08 13.36 13.08
CA SER A 195 -10.52 13.57 12.81
C SER A 195 -10.82 13.76 11.33
N GLN A 196 -9.81 13.75 10.49
CA GLN A 196 -9.85 13.94 9.04
C GLN A 196 -9.50 12.65 8.31
N THR A 197 -10.08 12.48 7.12
CA THR A 197 -9.73 11.34 6.25
C THR A 197 -8.32 11.49 5.68
N ASN A 198 -7.73 10.39 5.24
CA ASN A 198 -6.46 10.42 4.52
C ASN A 198 -6.48 11.40 3.33
N ALA A 199 -7.60 11.45 2.61
CA ALA A 199 -7.76 12.37 1.48
C ALA A 199 -7.77 13.85 1.90
N GLN A 200 -8.22 14.16 3.12
CA GLN A 200 -8.21 15.52 3.67
C GLN A 200 -6.85 15.89 4.28
N LEU A 201 -6.14 14.93 4.88
CA LEU A 201 -4.81 15.14 5.49
C LEU A 201 -3.73 15.43 4.45
N GLY A 202 -3.88 14.92 3.24
CA GLY A 202 -2.94 15.11 2.14
C GLY A 202 -1.71 14.18 2.18
N GLU A 203 -0.98 14.17 1.08
CA GLU A 203 0.11 13.22 0.83
C GLU A 203 1.26 13.36 1.85
N GLN A 204 1.62 14.58 2.24
CA GLN A 204 2.73 14.81 3.18
C GLN A 204 2.50 14.12 4.53
N VAL A 205 1.31 14.27 5.12
CA VAL A 205 0.97 13.61 6.38
C VAL A 205 0.89 12.10 6.17
N LYS A 206 0.18 11.67 5.13
CA LYS A 206 0.01 10.25 4.79
C LYS A 206 1.36 9.55 4.63
N ASN A 207 2.34 10.16 3.94
CA ASN A 207 3.68 9.59 3.73
C ASN A 207 4.54 9.52 5.00
N THR A 208 4.08 10.08 6.12
CA THR A 208 4.73 9.89 7.42
C THR A 208 4.11 8.76 8.24
N ILE A 209 2.78 8.59 8.21
CA ILE A 209 2.03 7.71 9.12
C ILE A 209 1.53 6.42 8.47
N SER A 210 1.47 6.35 7.12
CA SER A 210 0.80 5.26 6.42
C SER A 210 1.48 3.90 6.61
N HIS A 211 0.69 2.85 6.42
CA HIS A 211 1.14 1.46 6.37
C HIS A 211 2.32 1.27 5.39
N ARG A 212 2.20 1.83 4.17
CA ARG A 212 3.28 1.78 3.17
C ARG A 212 4.51 2.56 3.61
N ALA A 213 4.34 3.73 4.22
CA ALA A 213 5.46 4.51 4.74
C ALA A 213 6.26 3.73 5.80
N LYS A 214 5.58 3.04 6.70
CA LYS A 214 6.23 2.21 7.73
C LYS A 214 7.03 1.07 7.10
N ALA A 215 6.43 0.33 6.16
CA ALA A 215 7.10 -0.79 5.49
C ALA A 215 8.29 -0.33 4.63
N LEU A 216 8.13 0.73 3.83
CA LEU A 216 9.20 1.24 2.98
C LEU A 216 10.34 1.91 3.76
N LYS A 217 10.07 2.58 4.88
CA LYS A 217 11.11 3.11 5.77
C LYS A 217 11.94 1.97 6.37
N ALA A 218 11.30 0.91 6.84
CA ALA A 218 12.01 -0.26 7.35
C ALA A 218 12.87 -0.93 6.26
N MET A 219 12.36 -1.02 5.03
CA MET A 219 13.14 -1.49 3.88
C MET A 219 14.33 -0.57 3.57
N ALA A 220 14.13 0.74 3.57
CA ALA A 220 15.19 1.72 3.31
C ALA A 220 16.29 1.67 4.39
N GLU A 221 15.92 1.51 5.66
CA GLU A 221 16.88 1.32 6.76
C GLU A 221 17.69 0.03 6.61
N TYR A 222 17.06 -1.05 6.15
CA TYR A 222 17.76 -2.29 5.84
C TYR A 222 18.78 -2.11 4.70
N LEU A 223 18.40 -1.40 3.64
CA LEU A 223 19.24 -1.19 2.44
C LEU A 223 20.42 -0.22 2.67
N ARG A 224 20.37 0.60 3.73
CA ARG A 224 21.43 1.55 4.08
C ARG A 224 22.50 0.97 5.03
N LYS A 225 22.31 -0.24 5.53
CA LYS A 225 23.28 -0.99 6.35
C LYS A 225 24.28 -1.72 5.50
#